data_e3bc0eb936c201ce8e9a1d9b2fa9fdb4
#
_entry.id   e3bc0eb936c201ce8e9a1d9b2fa9fdb4
#
_cell.length_a   1.000
_cell.length_b   1.000
_cell.length_c   1.000
_cell.angle_alpha   90.00
_cell.angle_beta   90.00
_cell.angle_gamma   90.00
#
_symmetry.space_group_name_H-M   'P 1'
#
loop_
_entity.id
_entity.type
_entity.pdbx_description
1 polymer ?
#
loop_
_entity_poly.entity_id
_entity_poly.type
_entity_poly.pdbx_seq_one_letter_code
_entity_poly.pdbx_strand_id
1 'polypeptide(L)'
;MAEIFPTLPKSWSELSWQQLNDCWQAKMRYGGHVDVARVAGLLAMLGLEVCRRDTATYSTDGESVYRLCDKEGNIWTVAARELSQMALQTMAWFDWPYGDPGEKEETDEKGAIVKARREPVTGYVSQMRDAMILPMETIKVGRKHFSLPQVACNNLTWQQYRALQNIAPQLFQEGIDDATTLDLQAQFLAHCLVPRSLAILDTAGGSIRIRPHWEYRYNADQAESMVKFWKRQKAGSLFHIVFQTYQTALTYYSTAYPLLFGGDSGKRDQMRDALQGEVGTINTIMKYAGYAEQQQVYDSNLPFVLDILNTMAKEAKEIEKMNSKIKKK
;
A
#
# COMPACT_ATOMS: atom_id res chain seq x y z
N MET A 1 -20.59 -9.15 29.38
CA MET A 1 -19.55 -9.17 28.31
C MET A 1 -19.20 -7.81 27.71
N ALA A 2 -20.08 -6.82 27.78
CA ALA A 2 -19.82 -5.47 27.21
C ALA A 2 -18.73 -4.64 27.94
N GLU A 3 -18.29 -5.04 29.12
CA GLU A 3 -17.29 -4.29 29.91
C GLU A 3 -15.83 -4.68 29.65
N ILE A 4 -15.58 -5.72 28.85
CA ILE A 4 -14.22 -6.27 28.64
C ILE A 4 -13.56 -5.74 27.38
N PHE A 5 -14.34 -5.21 26.44
CA PHE A 5 -13.79 -4.77 25.17
C PHE A 5 -13.60 -3.25 25.14
N PRO A 6 -12.36 -2.78 25.12
CA PRO A 6 -12.07 -1.38 24.82
C PRO A 6 -12.66 -1.02 23.45
N THR A 7 -12.91 0.25 23.23
CA THR A 7 -13.36 0.75 21.94
C THR A 7 -12.41 0.25 20.84
N LEU A 8 -12.86 -0.74 20.08
CA LEU A 8 -12.08 -1.29 18.97
C LEU A 8 -12.00 -0.27 17.83
N PRO A 9 -10.89 -0.19 17.12
CA PRO A 9 -10.77 0.62 15.91
C PRO A 9 -11.83 0.22 14.88
N LYS A 10 -12.38 1.21 14.20
CA LYS A 10 -13.44 1.01 13.19
C LYS A 10 -12.90 1.05 11.76
N SER A 11 -11.62 1.36 11.60
CA SER A 11 -10.95 1.45 10.29
C SER A 11 -9.45 1.26 10.43
N TRP A 12 -8.76 1.06 9.31
CA TRP A 12 -7.30 0.98 9.25
C TRP A 12 -6.61 2.25 9.77
N SER A 13 -7.20 3.41 9.54
CA SER A 13 -6.65 4.72 9.94
C SER A 13 -6.69 4.98 11.44
N GLU A 14 -7.51 4.26 12.19
CA GLU A 14 -7.61 4.39 13.65
C GLU A 14 -6.64 3.48 14.41
N LEU A 15 -5.91 2.60 13.69
CA LEU A 15 -4.96 1.69 14.31
C LEU A 15 -3.71 2.43 14.82
N SER A 16 -3.27 2.08 16.02
CA SER A 16 -1.91 2.38 16.44
C SER A 16 -0.90 1.58 15.60
N TRP A 17 0.37 2.00 15.61
CA TRP A 17 1.41 1.26 14.89
C TRP A 17 1.51 -0.21 15.31
N GLN A 18 1.39 -0.49 16.60
CA GLN A 18 1.43 -1.86 17.10
C GLN A 18 0.25 -2.69 16.59
N GLN A 19 -0.97 -2.14 16.67
CA GLN A 19 -2.17 -2.82 16.16
C GLN A 19 -2.10 -3.06 14.66
N LEU A 20 -1.59 -2.07 13.90
CA LEU A 20 -1.37 -2.19 12.45
C LEU A 20 -0.40 -3.34 12.14
N ASN A 21 0.72 -3.40 12.86
CA ASN A 21 1.71 -4.45 12.72
C ASN A 21 1.11 -5.84 13.04
N ASP A 22 0.36 -5.94 14.11
CA ASP A 22 -0.27 -7.20 14.55
C ASP A 22 -1.33 -7.67 13.53
N CYS A 23 -2.15 -6.75 13.00
CA CYS A 23 -3.09 -7.04 11.93
C CYS A 23 -2.38 -7.56 10.66
N TRP A 24 -1.29 -6.92 10.25
CA TRP A 24 -0.53 -7.38 9.09
C TRP A 24 0.17 -8.72 9.32
N GLN A 25 0.69 -8.97 10.51
CA GLN A 25 1.24 -10.28 10.87
C GLN A 25 0.17 -11.38 10.82
N ALA A 26 -1.04 -11.10 11.32
CA ALA A 26 -2.16 -12.03 11.22
C ALA A 26 -2.53 -12.33 9.76
N LYS A 27 -2.60 -11.30 8.91
CA LYS A 27 -2.84 -11.48 7.47
C LYS A 27 -1.77 -12.31 6.78
N MET A 28 -0.50 -12.04 7.02
CA MET A 28 0.60 -12.79 6.44
C MET A 28 0.59 -14.25 6.86
N ARG A 29 0.34 -14.50 8.14
CA ARG A 29 0.36 -15.85 8.71
C ARG A 29 -0.81 -16.72 8.21
N TYR A 30 -1.95 -16.11 7.97
CA TYR A 30 -3.20 -16.80 7.64
C TYR A 30 -3.79 -16.40 6.28
N GLY A 31 -2.96 -15.91 5.36
CA GLY A 31 -3.35 -15.22 4.11
C GLY A 31 -4.36 -15.94 3.20
N GLY A 32 -4.44 -17.27 3.25
CA GLY A 32 -5.46 -18.04 2.53
C GLY A 32 -6.79 -18.22 3.29
N HIS A 33 -6.89 -17.75 4.55
CA HIS A 33 -8.03 -17.99 5.44
C HIS A 33 -8.45 -16.69 6.11
N VAL A 34 -9.25 -15.89 5.41
CA VAL A 34 -9.65 -14.54 5.84
C VAL A 34 -10.30 -14.52 7.23
N ASP A 35 -11.17 -15.47 7.52
CA ASP A 35 -11.85 -15.57 8.82
C ASP A 35 -10.86 -15.84 9.95
N VAL A 36 -9.88 -16.72 9.73
CA VAL A 36 -8.85 -17.03 10.72
C VAL A 36 -7.93 -15.82 10.93
N ALA A 37 -7.56 -15.13 9.85
CA ALA A 37 -6.76 -13.92 9.92
C ALA A 37 -7.47 -12.80 10.69
N ARG A 38 -8.78 -12.64 10.47
CA ARG A 38 -9.62 -11.66 11.16
C ARG A 38 -9.71 -11.95 12.66
N VAL A 39 -9.95 -13.20 13.04
CA VAL A 39 -9.95 -13.62 14.45
C VAL A 39 -8.57 -13.41 15.08
N ALA A 40 -7.50 -13.80 14.40
CA ALA A 40 -6.14 -13.61 14.91
C ALA A 40 -5.80 -12.12 15.08
N GLY A 41 -6.20 -11.26 14.14
CA GLY A 41 -6.06 -9.81 14.24
C GLY A 41 -6.85 -9.22 15.41
N LEU A 42 -8.09 -9.65 15.63
CA LEU A 42 -8.90 -9.23 16.77
C LEU A 42 -8.22 -9.60 18.10
N LEU A 43 -7.79 -10.85 18.24
CA LEU A 43 -7.12 -11.30 19.46
C LEU A 43 -5.84 -10.52 19.72
N ALA A 44 -5.03 -10.30 18.69
CA ALA A 44 -3.81 -9.51 18.82
C ALA A 44 -4.09 -8.06 19.27
N MET A 45 -5.13 -7.42 18.72
CA MET A 45 -5.53 -6.06 19.13
C MET A 45 -6.05 -6.00 20.56
N LEU A 46 -6.67 -7.07 21.04
CA LEU A 46 -7.15 -7.18 22.42
C LEU A 46 -6.02 -7.60 23.40
N GLY A 47 -4.83 -7.92 22.87
CA GLY A 47 -3.73 -8.45 23.69
C GLY A 47 -4.00 -9.86 24.22
N LEU A 48 -4.85 -10.61 23.54
CA LEU A 48 -5.26 -11.96 23.90
C LEU A 48 -4.53 -13.01 23.05
N GLU A 49 -4.20 -14.12 23.67
CA GLU A 49 -3.61 -15.30 23.01
C GLU A 49 -4.48 -16.54 23.23
N VAL A 50 -4.47 -17.45 22.28
CA VAL A 50 -5.15 -18.74 22.42
C VAL A 50 -4.26 -19.62 23.30
N CYS A 51 -4.63 -19.80 24.57
CA CYS A 51 -3.92 -20.68 25.48
C CYS A 51 -4.19 -22.14 25.13
N ARG A 52 -5.43 -22.48 24.79
CA ARG A 52 -5.83 -23.86 24.48
C ARG A 52 -7.10 -23.85 23.64
N ARG A 53 -7.13 -24.75 22.67
CA ARG A 53 -8.35 -25.12 21.93
C ARG A 53 -8.85 -26.44 22.51
N ASP A 54 -10.02 -26.41 23.13
CA ASP A 54 -10.71 -27.59 23.62
C ASP A 54 -11.85 -27.95 22.65
N THR A 55 -11.93 -29.23 22.30
CA THR A 55 -13.07 -29.76 21.53
C THR A 55 -13.99 -30.56 22.47
N ALA A 56 -15.27 -30.32 22.36
CA ALA A 56 -16.34 -31.18 22.89
C ALA A 56 -16.51 -31.30 24.42
N THR A 57 -15.67 -30.75 25.29
CA THR A 57 -15.82 -30.98 26.73
C THR A 57 -16.78 -29.99 27.40
N TYR A 58 -17.18 -28.90 26.73
CA TYR A 58 -17.93 -27.79 27.32
C TYR A 58 -19.22 -27.42 26.57
N SER A 59 -19.47 -27.97 25.43
CA SER A 59 -20.71 -27.75 24.66
C SER A 59 -21.45 -29.06 24.51
N THR A 60 -22.70 -29.07 24.87
CA THR A 60 -23.66 -30.17 24.61
C THR A 60 -23.80 -30.45 23.11
N ASP A 61 -23.36 -29.51 22.24
CA ASP A 61 -23.55 -29.54 20.80
C ASP A 61 -22.24 -29.85 20.04
N GLY A 62 -21.14 -30.19 20.74
CA GLY A 62 -19.84 -30.52 20.09
C GLY A 62 -19.09 -29.31 19.51
N GLU A 63 -19.47 -28.08 19.85
CA GLU A 63 -18.85 -26.87 19.37
C GLU A 63 -17.44 -26.67 19.97
N SER A 64 -16.50 -26.21 19.15
CA SER A 64 -15.14 -25.91 19.60
C SER A 64 -15.12 -24.68 20.50
N VAL A 65 -14.41 -24.78 21.60
CA VAL A 65 -14.23 -23.70 22.58
C VAL A 65 -12.78 -23.29 22.64
N TYR A 66 -12.50 -21.99 22.67
CA TYR A 66 -11.17 -21.44 22.87
C TYR A 66 -11.00 -20.94 24.31
N ARG A 67 -9.86 -21.26 24.90
CA ARG A 67 -9.38 -20.58 26.10
C ARG A 67 -8.42 -19.49 25.69
N LEU A 68 -8.80 -18.25 25.97
CA LEU A 68 -8.02 -17.06 25.70
C LEU A 68 -7.35 -16.60 26.99
N CYS A 69 -6.12 -16.16 26.91
CA CYS A 69 -5.40 -15.59 28.03
C CYS A 69 -4.76 -14.24 27.66
N ASP A 70 -4.71 -13.32 28.61
CA ASP A 70 -3.93 -12.10 28.50
C ASP A 70 -2.53 -12.26 29.11
N LYS A 71 -1.74 -11.19 29.04
CA LYS A 71 -0.38 -11.13 29.65
C LYS A 71 -0.40 -11.17 31.17
N GLU A 72 -1.54 -10.89 31.79
CA GLU A 72 -1.74 -10.87 33.24
C GLU A 72 -2.16 -12.24 33.77
N GLY A 73 -2.43 -13.19 32.87
CA GLY A 73 -2.83 -14.56 33.20
C GLY A 73 -4.34 -14.75 33.44
N ASN A 74 -5.17 -13.74 33.09
CA ASN A 74 -6.61 -13.92 33.12
C ASN A 74 -7.04 -14.86 31.98
N ILE A 75 -8.03 -15.70 32.24
CA ILE A 75 -8.48 -16.72 31.28
C ILE A 75 -9.99 -16.50 31.00
N TRP A 76 -10.31 -16.49 29.72
CA TRP A 76 -11.70 -16.45 29.22
C TRP A 76 -11.97 -17.68 28.35
N THR A 77 -13.18 -18.16 28.41
CA THR A 77 -13.66 -19.26 27.58
C THR A 77 -14.71 -18.73 26.63
N VAL A 78 -14.48 -18.87 25.32
CA VAL A 78 -15.34 -18.34 24.26
C VAL A 78 -15.59 -19.41 23.20
N ALA A 79 -16.85 -19.58 22.79
CA ALA A 79 -17.19 -20.47 21.69
C ALA A 79 -16.56 -19.97 20.36
N ALA A 80 -16.09 -20.88 19.53
CA ALA A 80 -15.47 -20.54 18.25
C ALA A 80 -16.41 -19.71 17.36
N ARG A 81 -17.68 -20.05 17.36
CA ARG A 81 -18.72 -19.34 16.62
C ARG A 81 -18.89 -17.90 17.09
N GLU A 82 -18.96 -17.70 18.41
CA GLU A 82 -19.10 -16.37 19.01
C GLU A 82 -17.88 -15.51 18.69
N LEU A 83 -16.67 -16.07 18.78
CA LEU A 83 -15.43 -15.37 18.45
C LEU A 83 -15.39 -14.97 16.98
N SER A 84 -15.79 -15.85 16.08
CA SER A 84 -15.87 -15.57 14.64
C SER A 84 -16.91 -14.50 14.30
N GLN A 85 -18.09 -14.57 14.94
CA GLN A 85 -19.14 -13.56 14.77
C GLN A 85 -18.68 -12.20 15.28
N MET A 86 -18.04 -12.15 16.43
CA MET A 86 -17.49 -10.93 16.99
C MET A 86 -16.43 -10.32 16.07
N ALA A 87 -15.50 -11.13 15.56
CA ALA A 87 -14.49 -10.69 14.62
C ALA A 87 -15.13 -10.16 13.33
N LEU A 88 -16.16 -10.81 12.80
CA LEU A 88 -16.89 -10.37 11.62
C LEU A 88 -17.59 -9.01 11.84
N GLN A 89 -18.21 -8.82 12.98
CA GLN A 89 -18.95 -7.58 13.29
C GLN A 89 -18.02 -6.40 13.58
N THR A 90 -16.92 -6.65 14.28
CA THR A 90 -16.02 -5.58 14.74
C THR A 90 -14.91 -5.25 13.76
N MET A 91 -14.55 -6.17 12.86
CA MET A 91 -13.43 -6.05 11.96
C MET A 91 -13.79 -6.25 10.48
N ALA A 92 -15.00 -5.85 10.07
CA ALA A 92 -15.39 -5.92 8.65
C ALA A 92 -14.41 -5.16 7.72
N TRP A 93 -13.80 -4.07 8.21
CA TRP A 93 -12.78 -3.30 7.54
C TRP A 93 -11.45 -4.06 7.33
N PHE A 94 -11.21 -5.13 8.08
CA PHE A 94 -9.98 -5.92 8.02
C PHE A 94 -9.85 -6.72 6.72
N ASP A 95 -10.94 -6.96 6.01
CA ASP A 95 -10.96 -7.77 4.80
C ASP A 95 -10.20 -7.13 3.64
N TRP A 96 -10.01 -5.81 3.69
CA TRP A 96 -9.12 -5.14 2.76
C TRP A 96 -7.66 -5.64 2.96
N PRO A 97 -6.91 -6.02 1.94
CA PRO A 97 -7.22 -6.04 0.51
C PRO A 97 -7.79 -7.37 -0.03
N TYR A 98 -8.21 -8.29 0.81
CA TYR A 98 -8.71 -9.60 0.39
C TYR A 98 -10.16 -9.58 -0.12
N GLY A 99 -10.89 -8.51 0.12
CA GLY A 99 -12.21 -8.34 -0.45
C GLY A 99 -12.08 -8.21 -1.96
N ASP A 100 -12.26 -9.30 -2.68
CA ASP A 100 -12.45 -9.25 -4.12
C ASP A 100 -13.61 -8.29 -4.40
N PRO A 101 -13.43 -7.24 -5.22
CA PRO A 101 -14.55 -6.48 -5.73
C PRO A 101 -15.38 -7.46 -6.54
N GLY A 102 -16.42 -8.03 -5.94
CA GLY A 102 -17.18 -9.14 -6.46
C GLY A 102 -17.47 -8.93 -7.96
N GLU A 103 -17.11 -9.89 -8.78
CA GLU A 103 -17.55 -9.96 -10.16
C GLU A 103 -19.05 -10.25 -10.12
N LYS A 104 -19.87 -9.25 -10.39
CA LYS A 104 -21.27 -9.50 -10.73
C LYS A 104 -21.30 -10.01 -12.16
N GLU A 105 -21.59 -11.27 -12.30
CA GLU A 105 -21.91 -11.87 -13.58
C GLU A 105 -23.29 -11.36 -14.04
N GLU A 106 -23.33 -10.53 -15.08
CA GLU A 106 -24.57 -10.24 -15.78
C GLU A 106 -24.85 -11.39 -16.76
N THR A 107 -25.87 -12.15 -16.45
CA THR A 107 -26.38 -13.20 -17.35
C THR A 107 -27.46 -12.64 -18.27
N ASP A 108 -27.44 -13.04 -19.54
CA ASP A 108 -28.50 -12.72 -20.49
C ASP A 108 -29.80 -13.51 -20.16
N GLU A 109 -30.89 -13.21 -20.87
CA GLU A 109 -32.19 -13.90 -20.73
C GLU A 109 -32.10 -15.43 -20.94
N LYS A 110 -30.98 -15.95 -21.44
CA LYS A 110 -30.71 -17.36 -21.68
C LYS A 110 -29.74 -17.98 -20.65
N GLY A 111 -29.32 -17.20 -19.64
CA GLY A 111 -28.41 -17.63 -18.61
C GLY A 111 -26.93 -17.70 -19.02
N ALA A 112 -26.57 -17.13 -20.19
CA ALA A 112 -25.18 -17.04 -20.61
C ALA A 112 -24.53 -15.78 -20.02
N ILE A 113 -23.31 -15.91 -19.47
CA ILE A 113 -22.54 -14.80 -18.90
C ILE A 113 -22.13 -13.86 -20.02
N VAL A 114 -22.74 -12.68 -20.09
CA VAL A 114 -22.51 -11.70 -21.14
C VAL A 114 -21.41 -10.69 -20.79
N LYS A 115 -21.26 -10.38 -19.51
CA LYS A 115 -20.19 -9.51 -18.98
C LYS A 115 -19.95 -9.76 -17.50
N ALA A 116 -18.72 -9.98 -17.13
CA ALA A 116 -18.27 -9.81 -15.75
C ALA A 116 -17.94 -8.32 -15.53
N ARG A 117 -18.82 -7.57 -14.86
CA ARG A 117 -18.57 -6.18 -14.48
C ARG A 117 -18.04 -6.19 -13.05
N ARG A 118 -16.81 -5.76 -12.86
CA ARG A 118 -16.28 -5.49 -11.52
C ARG A 118 -16.92 -4.22 -10.98
N GLU A 119 -17.95 -4.38 -10.15
CA GLU A 119 -18.43 -3.28 -9.33
C GLU A 119 -17.67 -3.28 -8.01
N PRO A 120 -17.12 -2.13 -7.59
CA PRO A 120 -16.51 -2.05 -6.26
C PRO A 120 -17.58 -2.33 -5.22
N VAL A 121 -17.31 -3.26 -4.32
CA VAL A 121 -18.16 -3.53 -3.15
C VAL A 121 -18.37 -2.20 -2.43
N THR A 122 -19.61 -1.90 -2.05
CA THR A 122 -19.96 -0.68 -1.32
C THR A 122 -19.05 -0.58 -0.08
N GLY A 123 -18.26 0.49 0.02
CA GLY A 123 -17.26 0.66 1.07
C GLY A 123 -15.82 0.27 0.70
N TYR A 124 -15.59 -0.46 -0.40
CA TYR A 124 -14.24 -0.86 -0.83
C TYR A 124 -13.29 0.34 -1.06
N VAL A 125 -13.77 1.39 -1.74
CA VAL A 125 -12.98 2.60 -1.97
C VAL A 125 -12.68 3.33 -0.67
N SER A 126 -13.61 3.35 0.28
CA SER A 126 -13.40 3.92 1.61
C SER A 126 -12.36 3.12 2.39
N GLN A 127 -12.47 1.81 2.43
CA GLN A 127 -11.50 0.93 3.09
C GLN A 127 -10.10 1.04 2.46
N MET A 128 -10.02 1.13 1.13
CA MET A 128 -8.77 1.37 0.41
C MET A 128 -8.12 2.67 0.85
N ARG A 129 -8.90 3.76 0.90
CA ARG A 129 -8.41 5.08 1.32
C ARG A 129 -7.89 5.03 2.76
N ASP A 130 -8.62 4.39 3.66
CA ASP A 130 -8.24 4.25 5.07
C ASP A 130 -6.96 3.42 5.24
N ALA A 131 -6.79 2.36 4.45
CA ALA A 131 -5.59 1.51 4.47
C ALA A 131 -4.32 2.22 3.95
N MET A 132 -4.46 3.35 3.25
CA MET A 132 -3.33 4.17 2.81
C MET A 132 -2.83 5.16 3.88
N ILE A 133 -3.53 5.27 5.00
CA ILE A 133 -3.18 6.21 6.08
C ILE A 133 -2.38 5.45 7.12
N LEU A 134 -1.09 5.72 7.19
CA LEU A 134 -0.25 5.20 8.27
C LEU A 134 -0.41 6.05 9.54
N PRO A 135 -0.33 5.46 10.75
CA PRO A 135 -0.58 6.16 12.01
C PRO A 135 0.52 7.16 12.37
N MET A 136 1.58 7.24 11.57
CA MET A 136 2.71 8.15 11.79
C MET A 136 3.36 8.53 10.46
N GLU A 137 3.95 9.72 10.42
CA GLU A 137 4.68 10.22 9.24
C GLU A 137 6.13 9.75 9.19
N THR A 138 6.68 9.39 10.33
CA THR A 138 8.09 9.01 10.47
C THR A 138 8.25 7.83 11.40
N ILE A 139 9.28 7.01 11.15
CA ILE A 139 9.63 5.87 12.00
C ILE A 139 11.12 5.90 12.37
N LYS A 140 11.42 5.47 13.58
CA LYS A 140 12.79 5.25 14.04
C LYS A 140 13.14 3.75 13.93
N VAL A 141 14.18 3.45 13.16
CA VAL A 141 14.71 2.08 13.05
C VAL A 141 16.20 2.11 13.42
N GLY A 142 16.54 1.41 14.47
CA GLY A 142 17.86 1.53 15.09
C GLY A 142 18.14 2.98 15.54
N ARG A 143 19.22 3.58 15.00
CA ARG A 143 19.59 4.98 15.30
C ARG A 143 19.14 5.98 14.22
N LYS A 144 18.44 5.52 13.20
CA LYS A 144 18.03 6.36 12.06
C LYS A 144 16.54 6.64 12.09
N HIS A 145 16.15 7.82 11.61
CA HIS A 145 14.76 8.21 11.41
C HIS A 145 14.46 8.21 9.92
N PHE A 146 13.30 7.74 9.54
CA PHE A 146 12.84 7.64 8.16
C PHE A 146 11.48 8.27 8.00
N SER A 147 11.23 8.93 6.87
CA SER A 147 9.90 9.32 6.45
C SER A 147 9.16 8.10 5.92
N LEU A 148 7.90 7.94 6.32
CA LEU A 148 6.99 6.92 5.79
C LEU A 148 6.20 7.47 4.61
N PRO A 149 5.69 6.60 3.71
CA PRO A 149 4.70 7.00 2.71
C PRO A 149 3.48 7.63 3.41
N GLN A 150 3.09 8.81 2.95
CA GLN A 150 1.87 9.47 3.40
C GLN A 150 0.66 8.95 2.61
N VAL A 151 -0.51 9.54 2.85
CA VAL A 151 -1.76 9.12 2.19
C VAL A 151 -1.58 9.01 0.67
N ALA A 152 -1.92 7.86 0.12
CA ALA A 152 -1.75 7.55 -1.30
C ALA A 152 -0.31 7.72 -1.81
N CYS A 153 0.69 7.61 -0.94
CA CYS A 153 2.10 7.82 -1.30
C CYS A 153 2.36 9.20 -1.95
N ASN A 154 1.61 10.23 -1.54
CA ASN A 154 1.68 11.57 -2.14
C ASN A 154 3.01 12.30 -1.90
N ASN A 155 3.79 11.84 -0.92
CA ASN A 155 5.13 12.34 -0.63
C ASN A 155 6.25 11.59 -1.36
N LEU A 156 5.93 10.55 -2.14
CA LEU A 156 6.93 9.91 -3.00
C LEU A 156 7.24 10.83 -4.19
N THR A 157 8.52 10.94 -4.51
CA THR A 157 8.97 11.63 -5.72
C THR A 157 8.80 10.73 -6.96
N TRP A 158 8.79 11.35 -8.14
CA TRP A 158 8.79 10.61 -9.41
C TRP A 158 9.98 9.66 -9.52
N GLN A 159 11.15 10.07 -9.06
CA GLN A 159 12.35 9.24 -9.05
C GLN A 159 12.18 7.99 -8.17
N GLN A 160 11.63 8.16 -6.95
CA GLN A 160 11.31 7.04 -6.07
C GLN A 160 10.33 6.06 -6.73
N TYR A 161 9.25 6.59 -7.28
CA TYR A 161 8.25 5.78 -7.98
C TYR A 161 8.87 4.95 -9.11
N ARG A 162 9.74 5.53 -9.93
CA ARG A 162 10.45 4.82 -11.00
C ARG A 162 11.35 3.70 -10.48
N ALA A 163 12.10 3.95 -9.41
CA ALA A 163 12.91 2.93 -8.76
C ALA A 163 12.04 1.78 -8.24
N LEU A 164 10.94 2.10 -7.55
CA LEU A 164 10.01 1.10 -6.99
C LEU A 164 9.29 0.30 -8.08
N GLN A 165 8.96 0.89 -9.23
CA GLN A 165 8.38 0.20 -10.39
C GLN A 165 9.32 -0.86 -10.98
N ASN A 166 10.61 -0.67 -10.86
CA ASN A 166 11.60 -1.66 -11.30
C ASN A 166 11.79 -2.79 -10.27
N ILE A 167 11.60 -2.52 -8.98
CA ILE A 167 11.84 -3.49 -7.90
C ILE A 167 10.58 -4.32 -7.60
N ALA A 168 9.41 -3.68 -7.48
CA ALA A 168 8.19 -4.32 -7.01
C ALA A 168 7.74 -5.55 -7.84
N PRO A 169 7.81 -5.55 -9.19
CA PRO A 169 7.42 -6.72 -9.97
C PRO A 169 8.34 -7.93 -9.76
N GLN A 170 9.62 -7.71 -9.41
CA GLN A 170 10.59 -8.77 -9.20
C GLN A 170 10.28 -9.59 -7.95
N LEU A 171 9.60 -8.98 -6.95
CA LEU A 171 9.17 -9.66 -5.72
C LEU A 171 8.13 -10.77 -5.94
N PHE A 172 7.48 -10.79 -7.12
CA PHE A 172 6.46 -11.77 -7.48
C PHE A 172 6.90 -12.76 -8.56
N GLN A 173 8.18 -12.73 -8.94
CA GLN A 173 8.70 -13.68 -9.90
C GLN A 173 8.74 -15.08 -9.27
N GLU A 174 8.28 -16.07 -10.02
CA GLU A 174 8.35 -17.47 -9.60
C GLU A 174 9.81 -17.94 -9.51
N GLY A 175 10.13 -18.71 -8.46
CA GLY A 175 11.43 -19.35 -8.31
C GLY A 175 12.55 -18.47 -7.75
N ILE A 176 12.25 -17.28 -7.24
CA ILE A 176 13.24 -16.50 -6.49
C ILE A 176 13.53 -17.15 -5.14
N ASP A 177 14.80 -17.20 -4.76
CA ASP A 177 15.22 -17.69 -3.46
C ASP A 177 14.99 -16.66 -2.33
N ASP A 178 15.05 -17.15 -1.09
CA ASP A 178 14.85 -16.29 0.10
C ASP A 178 15.89 -15.19 0.21
N ALA A 179 17.13 -15.40 -0.24
CA ALA A 179 18.19 -14.41 -0.17
C ALA A 179 17.93 -13.27 -1.16
N THR A 180 17.51 -13.59 -2.37
CA THR A 180 17.09 -12.63 -3.40
C THR A 180 15.84 -11.86 -2.93
N THR A 181 14.86 -12.55 -2.34
CA THR A 181 13.66 -11.93 -1.77
C THR A 181 14.02 -10.91 -0.70
N LEU A 182 14.90 -11.25 0.24
CA LEU A 182 15.38 -10.32 1.26
C LEU A 182 16.13 -9.14 0.69
N ASP A 183 16.89 -9.34 -0.39
CA ASP A 183 17.59 -8.26 -1.08
C ASP A 183 16.61 -7.30 -1.74
N LEU A 184 15.64 -7.79 -2.48
CA LEU A 184 14.60 -6.98 -3.11
C LEU A 184 13.74 -6.23 -2.08
N GLN A 185 13.40 -6.85 -0.95
CA GLN A 185 12.71 -6.18 0.15
C GLN A 185 13.53 -5.03 0.73
N ALA A 186 14.84 -5.26 0.92
CA ALA A 186 15.75 -4.23 1.41
C ALA A 186 15.93 -3.08 0.42
N GLN A 187 16.03 -3.37 -0.88
CA GLN A 187 16.05 -2.37 -1.95
C GLN A 187 14.74 -1.56 -1.96
N PHE A 188 13.61 -2.23 -1.89
CA PHE A 188 12.30 -1.57 -1.85
C PHE A 188 12.22 -0.59 -0.67
N LEU A 189 12.56 -1.02 0.55
CA LEU A 189 12.56 -0.15 1.72
C LEU A 189 13.56 1.01 1.59
N ALA A 190 14.73 0.76 1.00
CA ALA A 190 15.75 1.77 0.82
C ALA A 190 15.29 2.91 -0.12
N HIS A 191 14.54 2.59 -1.17
CA HIS A 191 13.99 3.58 -2.08
C HIS A 191 12.67 4.20 -1.61
N CYS A 192 11.86 3.47 -0.85
CA CYS A 192 10.58 3.96 -0.35
C CYS A 192 10.73 4.85 0.87
N LEU A 193 11.62 4.51 1.81
CA LEU A 193 11.79 5.18 3.09
C LEU A 193 12.99 6.12 3.09
N VAL A 194 12.72 7.42 3.11
CA VAL A 194 13.77 8.45 3.06
C VAL A 194 14.37 8.66 4.43
N PRO A 195 15.69 8.46 4.61
CA PRO A 195 16.35 8.74 5.88
C PRO A 195 16.40 10.25 6.15
N ARG A 196 16.27 10.61 7.42
CA ARG A 196 16.47 11.99 7.88
C ARG A 196 17.93 12.38 7.67
N SER A 197 18.16 13.44 6.95
CA SER A 197 19.47 14.00 6.66
C SER A 197 19.60 15.44 7.16
N LEU A 198 20.83 15.86 7.38
CA LEU A 198 21.11 17.24 7.74
C LEU A 198 21.20 18.07 6.45
N ALA A 199 20.28 19.02 6.30
CA ALA A 199 20.35 20.01 5.22
C ALA A 199 21.30 21.15 5.63
N ILE A 200 22.22 21.50 4.74
CA ILE A 200 23.05 22.70 4.86
C ILE A 200 22.34 23.79 4.06
N LEU A 201 21.81 24.78 4.76
CA LEU A 201 21.24 25.96 4.10
C LEU A 201 22.38 26.89 3.72
N ASP A 202 22.59 27.06 2.43
CA ASP A 202 23.48 28.08 1.88
C ASP A 202 22.79 29.44 1.99
N THR A 203 23.29 30.32 2.83
CA THR A 203 22.77 31.68 2.93
C THR A 203 23.52 32.59 1.97
N ALA A 204 22.80 33.15 1.01
CA ALA A 204 23.29 34.20 0.12
C ALA A 204 23.93 35.35 0.94
N GLY A 205 25.22 35.51 0.82
CA GLY A 205 25.94 36.62 1.54
C GLY A 205 27.30 36.23 2.11
N GLY A 206 27.91 35.13 1.72
CA GLY A 206 29.33 34.81 2.00
C GLY A 206 29.63 34.30 3.41
N SER A 207 28.66 34.14 4.29
CA SER A 207 28.85 33.47 5.57
C SER A 207 27.95 32.24 5.64
N ILE A 208 28.56 31.06 5.61
CA ILE A 208 27.89 29.77 5.83
C ILE A 208 27.42 29.72 7.29
N ARG A 209 26.19 30.05 7.55
CA ARG A 209 25.56 29.75 8.84
C ARG A 209 24.96 28.35 8.75
N ILE A 210 25.69 27.37 9.28
CA ILE A 210 25.20 26.01 9.45
C ILE A 210 24.10 26.06 10.51
N ARG A 211 22.85 26.20 10.10
CA ARG A 211 21.73 25.87 10.96
C ARG A 211 21.38 24.41 10.66
N PRO A 212 21.53 23.50 11.60
CA PRO A 212 21.14 22.11 11.38
C PRO A 212 19.63 22.07 11.13
N HIS A 213 19.26 21.95 9.88
CA HIS A 213 17.89 21.76 9.46
C HIS A 213 17.76 20.28 9.02
N TRP A 214 17.00 19.52 9.78
CA TRP A 214 16.76 18.11 9.46
C TRP A 214 15.63 18.03 8.44
N GLU A 215 15.92 17.41 7.29
CA GLU A 215 14.93 17.18 6.24
C GLU A 215 14.93 15.72 5.77
N TYR A 216 13.82 15.35 5.14
CA TYR A 216 13.66 14.09 4.44
C TYR A 216 13.66 14.37 2.94
N ARG A 217 14.84 14.32 2.32
CA ARG A 217 14.98 14.50 0.88
C ARG A 217 15.51 13.22 0.26
N TYR A 218 14.79 12.73 -0.76
CA TYR A 218 15.21 11.55 -1.47
C TYR A 218 16.50 11.82 -2.25
N ASN A 219 17.41 10.84 -2.21
CA ASN A 219 18.62 10.77 -3.01
C ASN A 219 18.90 9.31 -3.34
N ALA A 220 19.04 8.99 -4.63
CA ALA A 220 19.19 7.61 -5.10
C ALA A 220 20.49 6.95 -4.56
N ASP A 221 21.61 7.66 -4.54
CA ASP A 221 22.88 7.12 -4.02
C ASP A 221 22.80 6.83 -2.53
N GLN A 222 22.11 7.71 -1.79
CA GLN A 222 21.84 7.48 -0.38
C GLN A 222 20.93 6.27 -0.17
N ALA A 223 19.89 6.09 -0.99
CA ALA A 223 19.02 4.92 -0.96
C ALA A 223 19.80 3.64 -1.19
N GLU A 224 20.64 3.58 -2.24
CA GLU A 224 21.50 2.44 -2.51
C GLU A 224 22.42 2.10 -1.31
N SER A 225 22.99 3.11 -0.67
CA SER A 225 23.82 2.92 0.52
C SER A 225 23.04 2.33 1.70
N MET A 226 21.73 2.54 1.74
CA MET A 226 20.84 2.05 2.81
C MET A 226 20.40 0.60 2.64
N VAL A 227 20.59 -0.03 1.47
CA VAL A 227 20.21 -1.44 1.24
C VAL A 227 20.88 -2.37 2.26
N LYS A 228 22.18 -2.19 2.51
CA LYS A 228 22.90 -2.99 3.54
C LYS A 228 22.34 -2.80 4.95
N PHE A 229 21.88 -1.60 5.28
CA PHE A 229 21.22 -1.32 6.55
C PHE A 229 19.92 -2.12 6.67
N TRP A 230 19.04 -2.07 5.66
CA TRP A 230 17.77 -2.77 5.68
C TRP A 230 17.90 -4.29 5.71
N LYS A 231 18.88 -4.86 5.00
CA LYS A 231 19.20 -6.29 5.09
C LYS A 231 19.50 -6.73 6.52
N ARG A 232 20.23 -5.90 7.29
CA ARG A 232 20.60 -6.21 8.68
C ARG A 232 19.42 -6.08 9.65
N GLN A 233 18.45 -5.22 9.35
CA GLN A 233 17.31 -4.97 10.23
C GLN A 233 16.27 -6.10 10.20
N LYS A 234 16.32 -7.00 9.22
CA LYS A 234 15.31 -8.06 9.02
C LYS A 234 13.88 -7.50 9.11
N ALA A 235 13.63 -6.40 8.43
CA ALA A 235 12.44 -5.55 8.59
C ALA A 235 11.17 -6.13 7.95
N GLY A 236 10.94 -7.46 8.08
CA GLY A 236 9.86 -8.17 7.39
C GLY A 236 8.48 -7.56 7.57
N SER A 237 8.05 -7.29 8.81
CA SER A 237 6.73 -6.69 9.07
C SER A 237 6.63 -5.25 8.55
N LEU A 238 7.69 -4.45 8.74
CA LEU A 238 7.73 -3.09 8.21
C LEU A 238 7.67 -3.10 6.67
N PHE A 239 8.41 -4.00 6.02
CA PHE A 239 8.35 -4.15 4.57
C PHE A 239 6.92 -4.42 4.11
N HIS A 240 6.21 -5.37 4.71
CA HIS A 240 4.86 -5.71 4.30
C HIS A 240 3.86 -4.56 4.49
N ILE A 241 3.96 -3.82 5.59
CA ILE A 241 3.11 -2.64 5.82
C ILE A 241 3.35 -1.58 4.74
N VAL A 242 4.61 -1.21 4.53
CA VAL A 242 4.98 -0.17 3.55
C VAL A 242 4.67 -0.61 2.12
N PHE A 243 4.94 -1.86 1.79
CA PHE A 243 4.67 -2.43 0.48
C PHE A 243 3.16 -2.47 0.18
N GLN A 244 2.35 -2.87 1.15
CA GLN A 244 0.90 -2.87 1.00
C GLN A 244 0.35 -1.45 0.84
N THR A 245 0.85 -0.48 1.61
CA THR A 245 0.48 0.93 1.45
C THR A 245 0.79 1.41 0.03
N TYR A 246 1.95 1.07 -0.49
CA TYR A 246 2.36 1.40 -1.86
C TYR A 246 1.46 0.73 -2.90
N GLN A 247 1.18 -0.56 -2.78
CA GLN A 247 0.29 -1.27 -3.72
C GLN A 247 -1.13 -0.72 -3.72
N THR A 248 -1.65 -0.41 -2.53
CA THR A 248 -2.96 0.22 -2.38
C THR A 248 -3.00 1.59 -3.05
N ALA A 249 -1.93 2.39 -2.91
CA ALA A 249 -1.81 3.66 -3.59
C ALA A 249 -1.78 3.49 -5.12
N LEU A 250 -1.08 2.49 -5.65
CA LEU A 250 -1.09 2.20 -7.09
C LEU A 250 -2.48 1.80 -7.59
N THR A 251 -3.22 0.99 -6.83
CA THR A 251 -4.59 0.62 -7.15
C THR A 251 -5.50 1.86 -7.14
N TYR A 252 -5.33 2.74 -6.17
CA TYR A 252 -6.03 4.04 -6.13
C TYR A 252 -5.72 4.87 -7.39
N TYR A 253 -4.45 5.02 -7.75
CA TYR A 253 -4.06 5.79 -8.95
C TYR A 253 -4.56 5.14 -10.24
N SER A 254 -4.58 3.82 -10.33
CA SER A 254 -5.14 3.13 -11.50
C SER A 254 -6.64 3.42 -11.69
N THR A 255 -7.35 3.63 -10.60
CA THR A 255 -8.77 4.01 -10.62
C THR A 255 -8.96 5.51 -10.89
N ALA A 256 -8.11 6.36 -10.30
CA ALA A 256 -8.17 7.81 -10.44
C ALA A 256 -7.74 8.28 -11.85
N TYR A 257 -6.80 7.57 -12.47
CA TYR A 257 -6.22 7.90 -13.78
C TYR A 257 -6.45 6.77 -14.81
N PRO A 258 -7.69 6.46 -15.18
CA PRO A 258 -8.00 5.33 -16.07
C PRO A 258 -7.41 5.47 -17.47
N LEU A 259 -7.09 6.70 -17.92
CA LEU A 259 -6.42 6.92 -19.20
C LEU A 259 -4.95 6.52 -19.18
N LEU A 260 -4.29 6.54 -18.00
CA LEU A 260 -2.90 6.13 -17.85
C LEU A 260 -2.78 4.63 -17.61
N PHE A 261 -3.74 4.04 -16.89
CA PHE A 261 -3.65 2.67 -16.39
C PHE A 261 -4.71 1.72 -16.95
N GLY A 262 -5.76 2.25 -17.62
CA GLY A 262 -6.99 1.51 -18.00
C GLY A 262 -7.15 1.19 -19.48
N GLY A 263 -6.10 1.18 -20.30
CA GLY A 263 -6.20 0.94 -21.74
C GLY A 263 -6.46 -0.52 -22.14
N ASP A 264 -7.24 -0.73 -23.22
CA ASP A 264 -7.29 -1.99 -23.97
C ASP A 264 -5.87 -2.49 -24.28
N SER A 265 -5.64 -3.79 -24.17
CA SER A 265 -4.30 -4.40 -24.22
C SER A 265 -3.45 -4.00 -25.44
N GLY A 266 -4.06 -3.68 -26.58
CA GLY A 266 -3.36 -3.21 -27.79
C GLY A 266 -2.94 -1.73 -27.78
N LYS A 267 -3.62 -0.86 -27.00
CA LYS A 267 -3.24 0.55 -26.80
C LYS A 267 -2.35 0.74 -25.58
N ARG A 268 -2.33 -0.24 -24.67
CA ARG A 268 -1.46 -0.30 -23.51
C ARG A 268 0.03 -0.34 -23.90
N ASP A 269 0.33 -1.03 -24.98
CA ASP A 269 1.70 -1.13 -25.49
C ASP A 269 2.20 0.21 -26.06
N GLN A 270 1.38 0.94 -26.81
CA GLN A 270 1.79 2.24 -27.37
C GLN A 270 2.00 3.32 -26.30
N MET A 271 1.18 3.33 -25.25
CA MET A 271 1.37 4.29 -24.15
C MET A 271 2.46 3.87 -23.19
N ARG A 272 2.64 2.56 -22.99
CA ARG A 272 3.77 1.99 -22.28
C ARG A 272 5.09 2.26 -23.02
N ASP A 273 5.11 2.15 -24.35
CA ASP A 273 6.25 2.49 -25.19
C ASP A 273 6.53 4.00 -25.20
N ALA A 274 5.50 4.84 -25.18
CA ALA A 274 5.65 6.29 -25.04
C ALA A 274 6.17 6.70 -23.64
N LEU A 275 5.78 5.97 -22.59
CA LEU A 275 6.31 6.14 -21.24
C LEU A 275 7.71 5.48 -21.05
N GLN A 276 8.06 4.51 -21.90
CA GLN A 276 9.39 3.87 -21.90
C GLN A 276 10.46 4.77 -22.52
N GLY A 277 10.10 5.71 -23.34
CA GLY A 277 11.00 6.79 -23.76
C GLY A 277 11.23 7.77 -22.60
N GLU A 278 12.02 7.36 -21.58
CA GLU A 278 12.24 8.14 -20.36
C GLU A 278 12.57 9.60 -20.64
N VAL A 279 13.45 9.84 -21.58
CA VAL A 279 13.86 11.20 -22.01
C VAL A 279 12.69 11.97 -22.62
N GLY A 280 11.87 11.34 -23.45
CA GLY A 280 10.71 11.96 -24.07
C GLY A 280 9.64 12.36 -23.04
N THR A 281 9.39 11.48 -22.09
CA THR A 281 8.44 11.72 -20.99
C THR A 281 8.92 12.87 -20.10
N ILE A 282 10.17 12.86 -19.67
CA ILE A 282 10.75 13.92 -18.84
C ILE A 282 10.69 15.27 -19.55
N ASN A 283 11.14 15.36 -20.82
CA ASN A 283 11.10 16.60 -21.59
C ASN A 283 9.67 17.13 -21.76
N THR A 284 8.71 16.25 -21.88
CA THR A 284 7.32 16.65 -22.00
C THR A 284 6.77 17.15 -20.67
N ILE A 285 7.06 16.48 -19.57
CA ILE A 285 6.70 16.95 -18.22
C ILE A 285 7.35 18.31 -17.94
N MET A 286 8.64 18.48 -18.26
CA MET A 286 9.34 19.76 -18.12
C MET A 286 8.61 20.89 -18.84
N LYS A 287 8.19 20.65 -20.08
CA LYS A 287 7.45 21.64 -20.89
C LYS A 287 6.13 22.01 -20.25
N TYR A 288 5.35 21.05 -19.79
CA TYR A 288 4.05 21.28 -19.15
C TYR A 288 4.17 21.96 -17.79
N ALA A 289 5.16 21.56 -16.99
CA ALA A 289 5.39 22.12 -15.66
C ALA A 289 6.16 23.45 -15.69
N GLY A 290 6.73 23.85 -16.84
CA GLY A 290 7.61 25.02 -16.92
C GLY A 290 8.96 24.82 -16.23
N TYR A 291 9.44 23.58 -16.14
CA TYR A 291 10.72 23.25 -15.50
C TYR A 291 11.90 23.51 -16.43
N ALA A 292 12.98 24.04 -15.86
CA ALA A 292 14.24 24.30 -16.58
C ALA A 292 15.18 23.10 -16.57
N GLU A 293 15.08 22.22 -15.54
CA GLU A 293 16.01 21.12 -15.30
C GLU A 293 15.26 19.80 -15.10
N GLN A 294 15.84 18.71 -15.60
CA GLN A 294 15.29 17.36 -15.45
C GLN A 294 15.16 16.94 -13.97
N GLN A 295 16.07 17.39 -13.12
CA GLN A 295 16.05 17.09 -11.70
C GLN A 295 14.76 17.57 -11.04
N GLN A 296 14.17 18.66 -11.49
CA GLN A 296 12.89 19.16 -10.98
C GLN A 296 11.74 18.19 -11.22
N VAL A 297 11.79 17.44 -12.35
CA VAL A 297 10.80 16.39 -12.62
C VAL A 297 11.01 15.21 -11.68
N TYR A 298 12.26 14.78 -11.49
CA TYR A 298 12.58 13.67 -10.60
C TYR A 298 12.23 13.97 -9.15
N ASP A 299 12.39 15.20 -8.70
CA ASP A 299 12.07 15.66 -7.35
C ASP A 299 10.57 15.97 -7.17
N SER A 300 9.80 15.99 -8.26
CA SER A 300 8.36 16.26 -8.20
C SER A 300 7.60 15.11 -7.57
N ASN A 301 6.57 15.43 -6.79
CA ASN A 301 5.69 14.45 -6.16
C ASN A 301 4.92 13.65 -7.20
N LEU A 302 4.74 12.36 -6.92
CA LEU A 302 4.06 11.41 -7.80
C LEU A 302 2.68 11.89 -8.29
N PRO A 303 1.75 12.38 -7.44
CA PRO A 303 0.45 12.85 -7.92
C PRO A 303 0.56 13.98 -8.93
N PHE A 304 1.45 14.93 -8.72
CA PHE A 304 1.66 16.05 -9.63
C PHE A 304 2.08 15.58 -11.04
N VAL A 305 3.01 14.64 -11.09
CA VAL A 305 3.45 14.07 -12.38
C VAL A 305 2.33 13.26 -13.05
N LEU A 306 1.56 12.49 -12.27
CA LEU A 306 0.42 11.75 -12.81
C LEU A 306 -0.68 12.68 -13.35
N ASP A 307 -0.93 13.82 -12.73
CA ASP A 307 -1.88 14.82 -13.22
C ASP A 307 -1.46 15.40 -14.57
N ILE A 308 -0.18 15.74 -14.73
CA ILE A 308 0.37 16.20 -16.02
C ILE A 308 0.19 15.13 -17.09
N LEU A 309 0.64 13.90 -16.81
CA LEU A 309 0.51 12.79 -17.76
C LEU A 309 -0.94 12.51 -18.14
N ASN A 310 -1.87 12.57 -17.19
CA ASN A 310 -3.28 12.39 -17.44
C ASN A 310 -3.88 13.51 -18.31
N THR A 311 -3.44 14.76 -18.12
CA THR A 311 -3.82 15.90 -18.95
C THR A 311 -3.36 15.69 -20.38
N MET A 312 -2.12 15.31 -20.58
CA MET A 312 -1.57 14.96 -21.89
C MET A 312 -2.36 13.83 -22.59
N ALA A 313 -2.70 12.78 -21.82
CA ALA A 313 -3.50 11.68 -22.36
C ALA A 313 -4.91 12.11 -22.81
N LYS A 314 -5.53 13.06 -22.08
CA LYS A 314 -6.82 13.66 -22.48
C LYS A 314 -6.70 14.45 -23.78
N GLU A 315 -5.70 15.33 -23.87
CA GLU A 315 -5.45 16.14 -25.07
C GLU A 315 -5.17 15.27 -26.30
N ALA A 316 -4.32 14.23 -26.15
CA ALA A 316 -4.04 13.29 -27.23
C ALA A 316 -5.32 12.59 -27.73
N LYS A 317 -6.20 12.18 -26.83
CA LYS A 317 -7.48 11.55 -27.15
C LYS A 317 -8.44 12.52 -27.87
N GLU A 318 -8.43 13.79 -27.51
CA GLU A 318 -9.24 14.82 -28.17
C GLU A 318 -8.74 15.08 -29.59
N ILE A 319 -7.42 15.19 -29.81
CA ILE A 319 -6.80 15.33 -31.12
C ILE A 319 -7.14 14.13 -32.00
N GLU A 320 -7.05 12.90 -31.49
CA GLU A 320 -7.43 11.68 -32.24
C GLU A 320 -8.90 11.71 -32.68
N LYS A 321 -9.80 12.15 -31.77
CA LYS A 321 -11.23 12.31 -32.11
C LYS A 321 -11.46 13.37 -33.18
N MET A 322 -10.75 14.50 -33.14
CA MET A 322 -10.85 15.54 -34.19
C MET A 322 -10.34 15.02 -35.53
N ASN A 323 -9.19 14.35 -35.56
CA ASN A 323 -8.61 13.78 -36.78
C ASN A 323 -9.52 12.70 -37.39
N SER A 324 -10.18 11.89 -36.56
CA SER A 324 -11.11 10.87 -37.04
C SER A 324 -12.37 11.46 -37.65
N LYS A 325 -12.84 12.63 -37.20
CA LYS A 325 -13.96 13.36 -37.77
C LYS A 325 -13.60 14.00 -39.11
N ILE A 326 -12.36 14.48 -39.24
CA ILE A 326 -11.87 15.08 -40.53
C ILE A 326 -11.73 14.01 -41.62
N LYS A 327 -11.26 12.81 -41.26
CA LYS A 327 -11.12 11.68 -42.21
C LYS A 327 -12.44 11.09 -42.67
N LYS A 328 -13.56 11.37 -42.00
CA LYS A 328 -14.92 10.89 -42.35
C LYS A 328 -15.72 11.90 -43.20
N LYS A 329 -15.20 13.09 -43.40
CA LYS A 329 -15.70 14.09 -44.36
C LYS A 329 -14.91 14.01 -45.65
#